data_f0bdb5b604245dd073c1d4cff07313e8
#
_entry.id   f0bdb5b604245dd073c1d4cff07313e8
#
_cell.length_a   1.000
_cell.length_b   1.000
_cell.length_c   1.000
_cell.angle_alpha   90.00
_cell.angle_beta   90.00
_cell.angle_gamma   90.00
#
_symmetry.space_group_name_H-M   'P 1'
#
loop_
_entity.id
_entity.type
_entity.pdbx_description
1 polymer ?
#
loop_
_entity_poly.entity_id
_entity_poly.type
_entity_poly.pdbx_seq_one_letter_code
_entity_poly.pdbx_strand_id
1 'polypeptide(L)'
;MNNEVFKFLKKDFVSDPFLTDRLFVSAFVKENNFTVRHNKLLKKYIIKQTEKEEFNNLNKFIKFTQEKKIDLTFENLIGLFEFVISPADRVITGAIYTPLYIREFIIKHTLKNLSSNINKYQIADISCGCGGFLYNIAKEIKDRTKLSYSLIFSKCIFGLDIQPYSITRTKLLLSLLALSHGEDIPQFNFQLYTGDALSFKWDKIIDEFIGFDAIVGNPPYVRYRNINESTKILLKNWDTCNIGLTDLYIPFFQIGIENLKINGILGYITMNTFFKSLNGRLLRKYFQQKAIKFKIIDFGSSQIFKAKNTYTCICLIENTADSYI
;
A
#
# COMPACT_ATOMS: atom_id res chain seq x y z
N MET A 1 -11.88 9.68 -8.85
CA MET A 1 -11.04 10.58 -9.64
C MET A 1 -11.53 10.59 -11.08
N ASN A 2 -11.58 11.75 -11.71
CA ASN A 2 -12.36 12.00 -12.91
C ASN A 2 -11.67 11.44 -14.17
N ASN A 3 -12.40 10.78 -15.09
CA ASN A 3 -11.88 10.34 -16.40
C ASN A 3 -11.18 11.46 -17.20
N GLU A 4 -11.42 12.72 -16.84
CA GLU A 4 -10.83 13.90 -17.47
C GLU A 4 -9.36 14.12 -17.09
N VAL A 5 -8.97 13.89 -15.81
CA VAL A 5 -7.55 13.92 -15.39
C VAL A 5 -6.74 12.90 -16.20
N PHE A 6 -7.34 11.80 -16.50
CA PHE A 6 -6.76 10.76 -17.33
C PHE A 6 -6.53 11.14 -18.78
N LYS A 7 -7.55 11.75 -19.37
CA LYS A 7 -7.45 12.21 -20.75
C LYS A 7 -6.38 13.28 -20.87
N PHE A 8 -6.29 14.16 -19.86
CA PHE A 8 -5.25 15.19 -19.81
C PHE A 8 -3.85 14.58 -19.69
N LEU A 9 -3.66 13.66 -18.71
CA LEU A 9 -2.35 13.03 -18.50
C LEU A 9 -1.91 12.13 -19.66
N LYS A 10 -2.83 11.36 -20.26
CA LYS A 10 -2.51 10.50 -21.41
C LYS A 10 -2.05 11.28 -22.64
N LYS A 11 -2.56 12.49 -22.82
CA LYS A 11 -2.23 13.30 -23.99
C LYS A 11 -0.81 13.87 -23.93
N ASP A 12 -0.35 14.26 -22.73
CA ASP A 12 0.82 15.12 -22.62
C ASP A 12 1.94 14.59 -21.66
N PHE A 13 1.69 13.54 -20.83
CA PHE A 13 2.55 13.29 -19.65
C PHE A 13 2.93 11.83 -19.32
N VAL A 14 2.37 10.81 -19.95
CA VAL A 14 2.44 9.40 -19.46
C VAL A 14 3.71 8.66 -19.88
N SER A 15 4.63 9.25 -20.64
CA SER A 15 5.80 8.52 -21.16
C SER A 15 6.93 8.30 -20.16
N ASP A 16 7.05 9.16 -19.14
CA ASP A 16 8.10 9.07 -18.10
C ASP A 16 7.52 9.13 -16.69
N PRO A 17 7.60 8.02 -15.92
CA PRO A 17 7.12 7.99 -14.54
C PRO A 17 7.76 9.04 -13.62
N PHE A 18 9.05 9.34 -13.81
CA PHE A 18 9.74 10.33 -12.99
C PHE A 18 9.22 11.75 -13.23
N LEU A 19 9.05 12.14 -14.50
CA LEU A 19 8.49 13.45 -14.86
C LEU A 19 7.05 13.59 -14.36
N THR A 20 6.27 12.53 -14.46
CA THR A 20 4.89 12.50 -13.95
C THR A 20 4.84 12.67 -12.43
N ASP A 21 5.69 11.97 -11.69
CA ASP A 21 5.77 12.09 -10.24
C ASP A 21 6.24 13.48 -9.81
N ARG A 22 7.19 14.10 -10.56
CA ARG A 22 7.59 15.53 -10.36
C ARG A 22 6.42 16.48 -10.54
N LEU A 23 5.63 16.27 -11.57
CA LEU A 23 4.44 17.07 -11.85
C LEU A 23 3.47 17.04 -10.66
N PHE A 24 3.14 15.86 -10.17
CA PHE A 24 2.19 15.69 -9.06
C PHE A 24 2.71 16.28 -7.76
N VAL A 25 3.97 15.99 -7.40
CA VAL A 25 4.60 16.52 -6.19
C VAL A 25 4.67 18.05 -6.23
N SER A 26 5.09 18.62 -7.36
CA SER A 26 5.18 20.08 -7.51
C SER A 26 3.82 20.76 -7.47
N ALA A 27 2.82 20.20 -8.12
CA ALA A 27 1.45 20.71 -8.08
C ALA A 27 0.87 20.63 -6.66
N PHE A 28 1.04 19.49 -5.98
CA PHE A 28 0.59 19.30 -4.60
C PHE A 28 1.24 20.34 -3.65
N VAL A 29 2.56 20.51 -3.72
CA VAL A 29 3.30 21.46 -2.88
C VAL A 29 2.84 22.89 -3.14
N LYS A 30 2.64 23.26 -4.42
CA LYS A 30 2.22 24.62 -4.81
C LYS A 30 0.78 24.93 -4.37
N GLU A 31 -0.17 24.03 -4.64
CA GLU A 31 -1.58 24.25 -4.29
C GLU A 31 -1.83 24.25 -2.77
N ASN A 32 -1.02 23.52 -2.00
CA ASN A 32 -1.10 23.49 -0.54
C ASN A 32 -0.18 24.53 0.14
N ASN A 33 0.47 25.42 -0.62
CA ASN A 33 1.37 26.46 -0.11
C ASN A 33 2.51 25.95 0.77
N PHE A 34 3.01 24.73 0.51
CA PHE A 34 4.15 24.19 1.23
C PHE A 34 5.48 24.71 0.69
N THR A 35 6.48 24.79 1.56
CA THR A 35 7.86 25.16 1.19
C THR A 35 8.80 24.03 1.57
N VAL A 36 9.50 23.46 0.61
CA VAL A 36 10.52 22.40 0.82
C VAL A 36 11.88 23.05 1.00
N ARG A 37 12.41 23.10 2.21
CA ARG A 37 13.69 23.73 2.55
C ARG A 37 14.83 22.73 2.73
N HIS A 38 14.58 21.58 3.31
CA HIS A 38 15.63 20.63 3.74
C HIS A 38 15.54 19.28 3.07
N ASN A 39 14.35 18.71 2.86
CA ASN A 39 14.16 17.37 2.37
C ASN A 39 14.75 17.16 0.96
N LYS A 40 15.82 16.36 0.88
CA LYS A 40 16.57 16.11 -0.36
C LYS A 40 15.73 15.34 -1.39
N LEU A 41 14.88 14.40 -0.93
CA LEU A 41 14.03 13.63 -1.82
C LEU A 41 13.00 14.57 -2.48
N LEU A 42 12.24 15.33 -1.68
CA LEU A 42 11.24 16.24 -2.22
C LEU A 42 11.86 17.29 -3.16
N LYS A 43 13.02 17.87 -2.79
CA LYS A 43 13.73 18.82 -3.66
C LYS A 43 14.02 18.29 -5.07
N LYS A 44 14.33 16.98 -5.19
CA LYS A 44 14.55 16.32 -6.48
C LYS A 44 13.29 16.30 -7.34
N TYR A 45 12.10 16.27 -6.69
CA TYR A 45 10.80 16.18 -7.37
C TYR A 45 10.10 17.54 -7.52
N ILE A 46 10.66 18.63 -7.01
CA ILE A 46 10.13 19.98 -7.24
C ILE A 46 10.63 20.51 -8.59
N ILE A 47 9.70 20.93 -9.44
CA ILE A 47 9.96 21.57 -10.72
C ILE A 47 10.31 23.03 -10.48
N LYS A 48 11.48 23.47 -10.97
CA LYS A 48 11.97 24.83 -10.83
C LYS A 48 11.52 25.72 -12.01
N GLN A 49 11.41 27.01 -11.77
CA GLN A 49 11.06 27.97 -12.84
C GLN A 49 12.07 27.99 -14.01
N THR A 50 13.33 27.59 -13.74
CA THR A 50 14.39 27.52 -14.76
C THR A 50 14.18 26.33 -15.73
N GLU A 51 13.40 25.32 -15.34
CA GLU A 51 13.04 24.14 -16.14
C GLU A 51 11.79 24.46 -16.98
N LYS A 52 11.95 25.31 -18.01
CA LYS A 52 10.86 26.01 -18.71
C LYS A 52 9.74 25.08 -19.21
N GLU A 53 10.08 23.95 -19.82
CA GLU A 53 9.09 23.00 -20.36
C GLU A 53 8.26 22.36 -19.26
N GLU A 54 8.93 21.77 -18.26
CA GLU A 54 8.26 21.12 -17.13
C GLU A 54 7.45 22.16 -16.32
N PHE A 55 7.96 23.37 -16.15
CA PHE A 55 7.27 24.45 -15.46
C PHE A 55 6.00 24.90 -16.20
N ASN A 56 6.04 24.99 -17.52
CA ASN A 56 4.85 25.25 -18.34
C ASN A 56 3.82 24.12 -18.19
N ASN A 57 4.27 22.86 -18.18
CA ASN A 57 3.42 21.70 -17.99
C ASN A 57 2.78 21.70 -16.59
N LEU A 58 3.54 22.05 -15.56
CA LEU A 58 3.04 22.24 -14.20
C LEU A 58 1.92 23.28 -14.14
N ASN A 59 2.12 24.44 -14.76
CA ASN A 59 1.10 25.48 -14.78
C ASN A 59 -0.16 25.07 -15.55
N LYS A 60 -0.01 24.34 -16.66
CA LYS A 60 -1.16 23.77 -17.40
C LYS A 60 -1.94 22.76 -16.52
N PHE A 61 -1.22 21.89 -15.78
CA PHE A 61 -1.86 20.92 -14.91
C PHE A 61 -2.60 21.59 -13.74
N ILE A 62 -1.99 22.58 -13.09
CA ILE A 62 -2.63 23.35 -12.01
C ILE A 62 -3.87 24.07 -12.53
N LYS A 63 -3.77 24.77 -13.67
CA LYS A 63 -4.93 25.42 -14.29
C LYS A 63 -6.04 24.42 -14.57
N PHE A 64 -5.72 23.26 -15.13
CA PHE A 64 -6.67 22.20 -15.39
C PHE A 64 -7.36 21.71 -14.10
N THR A 65 -6.61 21.46 -13.01
CA THR A 65 -7.20 21.02 -11.73
C THR A 65 -8.12 22.08 -11.14
N GLN A 66 -7.76 23.36 -11.22
CA GLN A 66 -8.57 24.49 -10.77
C GLN A 66 -9.85 24.65 -11.59
N GLU A 67 -9.78 24.60 -12.93
CA GLU A 67 -10.94 24.66 -13.83
C GLU A 67 -11.93 23.51 -13.58
N LYS A 68 -11.40 22.34 -13.23
CA LYS A 68 -12.19 21.14 -12.93
C LYS A 68 -12.60 21.02 -11.47
N LYS A 69 -12.23 21.98 -10.62
CA LYS A 69 -12.49 21.99 -9.17
C LYS A 69 -12.00 20.70 -8.50
N ILE A 70 -10.78 20.29 -8.83
CA ILE A 70 -10.12 19.09 -8.27
C ILE A 70 -9.10 19.57 -7.25
N ASP A 71 -9.43 19.44 -5.97
CA ASP A 71 -8.50 19.76 -4.89
C ASP A 71 -7.37 18.73 -4.84
N LEU A 72 -6.13 19.19 -4.77
CA LEU A 72 -4.96 18.33 -4.60
C LEU A 72 -4.80 17.95 -3.12
N THR A 73 -5.71 17.12 -2.62
CA THR A 73 -5.63 16.51 -1.29
C THR A 73 -4.67 15.31 -1.30
N PHE A 74 -4.26 14.83 -0.13
CA PHE A 74 -3.49 13.58 -0.02
C PHE A 74 -4.21 12.40 -0.66
N GLU A 75 -5.52 12.29 -0.49
CA GLU A 75 -6.30 11.21 -1.08
C GLU A 75 -6.30 11.27 -2.62
N ASN A 76 -6.40 12.46 -3.18
CA ASN A 76 -6.31 12.65 -4.62
C ASN A 76 -4.88 12.39 -5.12
N LEU A 77 -3.84 12.74 -4.35
CA LEU A 77 -2.45 12.43 -4.68
C LEU A 77 -2.18 10.92 -4.69
N ILE A 78 -2.65 10.18 -3.68
CA ILE A 78 -2.60 8.72 -3.65
C ILE A 78 -3.27 8.15 -4.89
N GLY A 79 -4.47 8.63 -5.18
CA GLY A 79 -5.19 8.22 -6.37
C GLY A 79 -4.45 8.53 -7.68
N LEU A 80 -3.76 9.67 -7.81
CA LEU A 80 -2.94 10.02 -8.97
C LEU A 80 -1.75 9.05 -9.12
N PHE A 81 -1.01 8.80 -8.05
CA PHE A 81 0.10 7.86 -8.06
C PHE A 81 -0.32 6.45 -8.47
N GLU A 82 -1.42 5.95 -7.92
CA GLU A 82 -1.96 4.64 -8.29
C GLU A 82 -2.45 4.60 -9.73
N PHE A 83 -2.91 5.73 -10.23
CA PHE A 83 -3.52 5.78 -11.55
C PHE A 83 -2.51 5.75 -12.69
N VAL A 84 -1.38 6.42 -12.58
CA VAL A 84 -0.34 6.44 -13.62
C VAL A 84 0.46 5.13 -13.72
N ILE A 85 0.12 4.10 -12.91
CA ILE A 85 0.56 2.74 -13.16
C ILE A 85 -0.01 2.28 -14.50
N SER A 86 0.84 1.84 -15.40
CA SER A 86 0.42 1.44 -16.74
C SER A 86 -0.63 0.31 -16.70
N PRO A 87 -1.55 0.22 -17.66
CA PRO A 87 -2.47 -0.90 -17.75
C PRO A 87 -1.78 -2.26 -17.81
N ALA A 88 -0.62 -2.35 -18.48
CA ALA A 88 0.19 -3.56 -18.55
C ALA A 88 0.74 -3.93 -17.16
N ASP A 89 1.32 -2.98 -16.43
CA ASP A 89 1.80 -3.21 -15.07
C ASP A 89 0.68 -3.60 -14.12
N ARG A 90 -0.52 -3.01 -14.26
CA ARG A 90 -1.69 -3.40 -13.44
C ARG A 90 -2.14 -4.84 -13.66
N VAL A 91 -2.02 -5.36 -14.87
CA VAL A 91 -2.34 -6.76 -15.15
C VAL A 91 -1.32 -7.68 -14.48
N ILE A 92 -0.05 -7.29 -14.49
CA ILE A 92 1.06 -8.05 -13.91
C ILE A 92 1.08 -7.93 -12.38
N THR A 93 0.93 -6.72 -11.86
CA THR A 93 1.01 -6.45 -10.41
C THR A 93 -0.30 -6.65 -9.66
N GLY A 94 -1.43 -6.71 -10.37
CA GLY A 94 -2.75 -6.81 -9.73
C GLY A 94 -3.14 -5.58 -8.90
N ALA A 95 -2.43 -4.45 -9.06
CA ALA A 95 -2.64 -3.24 -8.27
C ALA A 95 -4.07 -2.68 -8.41
N ILE A 96 -4.73 -2.46 -7.29
CA ILE A 96 -6.07 -1.89 -7.21
C ILE A 96 -6.07 -0.83 -6.10
N TYR A 97 -6.47 0.40 -6.46
CA TYR A 97 -6.68 1.47 -5.50
C TYR A 97 -7.72 1.09 -4.44
N THR A 98 -7.34 1.20 -3.17
CA THR A 98 -8.24 0.93 -2.04
C THR A 98 -8.86 2.25 -1.55
N PRO A 99 -10.20 2.41 -1.58
CA PRO A 99 -10.86 3.63 -1.10
C PRO A 99 -10.53 3.95 0.37
N LEU A 100 -10.49 5.24 0.69
CA LEU A 100 -10.15 5.75 2.03
C LEU A 100 -10.97 5.09 3.15
N TYR A 101 -12.29 5.02 3.00
CA TYR A 101 -13.19 4.47 4.03
C TYR A 101 -12.92 2.99 4.33
N ILE A 102 -12.42 2.22 3.34
CA ILE A 102 -12.00 0.81 3.52
C ILE A 102 -10.69 0.75 4.29
N ARG A 103 -9.70 1.57 3.91
CA ARG A 103 -8.42 1.63 4.61
C ARG A 103 -8.60 2.02 6.08
N GLU A 104 -9.39 3.08 6.33
CA GLU A 104 -9.71 3.54 7.70
C GLU A 104 -10.43 2.47 8.51
N PHE A 105 -11.39 1.78 7.91
CA PHE A 105 -12.10 0.68 8.58
C PHE A 105 -11.12 -0.43 8.99
N ILE A 106 -10.27 -0.89 8.08
CA ILE A 106 -9.30 -1.97 8.33
C ILE A 106 -8.33 -1.52 9.44
N ILE A 107 -7.72 -0.34 9.31
CA ILE A 107 -6.76 0.20 10.28
C ILE A 107 -7.40 0.33 11.65
N LYS A 108 -8.58 0.94 11.74
CA LYS A 108 -9.31 1.10 13.02
C LYS A 108 -9.53 -0.23 13.72
N HIS A 109 -9.95 -1.27 12.99
CA HIS A 109 -10.25 -2.58 13.57
C HIS A 109 -8.99 -3.40 13.85
N THR A 110 -7.95 -3.26 13.03
CA THR A 110 -6.67 -3.95 13.23
C THR A 110 -5.89 -3.35 14.41
N LEU A 111 -5.91 -2.01 14.56
CA LEU A 111 -5.19 -1.32 15.62
C LEU A 111 -6.00 -1.13 16.91
N LYS A 112 -7.26 -1.61 16.96
CA LYS A 112 -8.15 -1.39 18.11
C LYS A 112 -7.58 -1.96 19.41
N ASN A 113 -6.98 -3.12 19.35
CA ASN A 113 -6.49 -3.86 20.52
C ASN A 113 -5.04 -3.52 20.87
N LEU A 114 -4.36 -2.71 20.03
CA LEU A 114 -3.04 -2.20 20.36
C LEU A 114 -3.17 -1.16 21.47
N SER A 115 -2.46 -1.39 22.56
CA SER A 115 -2.51 -0.51 23.75
C SER A 115 -2.04 0.92 23.44
N SER A 116 -2.17 1.81 24.42
CA SER A 116 -1.73 3.21 24.34
C SER A 116 -0.24 3.37 24.01
N ASN A 117 0.58 2.32 24.22
CA ASN A 117 2.00 2.30 23.86
C ASN A 117 2.25 1.92 22.39
N ILE A 118 1.41 2.41 21.49
CA ILE A 118 1.48 2.13 20.04
C ILE A 118 2.84 2.49 19.41
N ASN A 119 3.63 3.34 20.04
CA ASN A 119 5.01 3.69 19.65
C ASN A 119 6.01 2.52 19.66
N LYS A 120 5.65 1.39 20.29
CA LYS A 120 6.46 0.17 20.32
C LYS A 120 6.04 -0.84 19.25
N TYR A 121 4.91 -0.60 18.57
CA TYR A 121 4.38 -1.55 17.61
C TYR A 121 5.01 -1.37 16.23
N GLN A 122 5.25 -2.49 15.59
CA GLN A 122 5.71 -2.60 14.21
C GLN A 122 4.53 -3.04 13.33
N ILE A 123 4.13 -2.18 12.42
CA ILE A 123 2.98 -2.40 11.55
C ILE A 123 3.45 -2.40 10.10
N ALA A 124 3.09 -3.45 9.35
CA ALA A 124 3.55 -3.61 7.98
C ALA A 124 2.40 -3.60 6.96
N ASP A 125 2.75 -3.18 5.74
CA ASP A 125 2.01 -3.49 4.51
C ASP A 125 2.98 -4.16 3.54
N ILE A 126 2.77 -5.47 3.28
CA ILE A 126 3.69 -6.31 2.48
C ILE A 126 3.37 -6.29 0.97
N SER A 127 2.49 -5.41 0.56
CA SER A 127 2.14 -5.09 -0.84
C SER A 127 1.68 -3.65 -0.95
N CYS A 128 2.51 -2.72 -0.45
CA CYS A 128 2.07 -1.39 -0.04
C CYS A 128 1.69 -0.45 -1.20
N GLY A 129 1.97 -0.82 -2.45
CA GLY A 129 1.67 0.02 -3.59
C GLY A 129 2.26 1.43 -3.43
N CYS A 130 1.45 2.44 -3.68
CA CYS A 130 1.84 3.83 -3.51
C CYS A 130 1.64 4.37 -2.07
N GLY A 131 1.49 3.49 -1.08
CA GLY A 131 1.56 3.83 0.35
C GLY A 131 0.26 4.26 1.00
N GLY A 132 -0.90 4.03 0.39
CA GLY A 132 -2.18 4.48 0.93
C GLY A 132 -2.47 3.98 2.34
N PHE A 133 -2.24 2.70 2.65
CA PHE A 133 -2.38 2.16 4.01
C PHE A 133 -1.33 2.76 4.96
N LEU A 134 -0.07 2.81 4.55
CA LEU A 134 1.02 3.34 5.38
C LEU A 134 0.81 4.82 5.72
N TYR A 135 0.27 5.62 4.79
CA TYR A 135 -0.13 7.00 5.05
C TYR A 135 -1.17 7.09 6.17
N ASN A 136 -2.25 6.29 6.10
CA ASN A 136 -3.29 6.32 7.12
C ASN A 136 -2.79 5.78 8.47
N ILE A 137 -1.94 4.75 8.49
CA ILE A 137 -1.31 4.23 9.72
C ILE A 137 -0.43 5.29 10.36
N ALA A 138 0.41 5.98 9.57
CA ALA A 138 1.29 7.03 10.09
C ALA A 138 0.50 8.16 10.76
N LYS A 139 -0.64 8.57 10.16
CA LYS A 139 -1.56 9.53 10.78
C LYS A 139 -2.14 9.00 12.08
N GLU A 140 -2.68 7.79 12.08
CA GLU A 140 -3.29 7.19 13.28
C GLU A 140 -2.29 7.07 14.44
N ILE A 141 -1.03 6.68 14.16
CA ILE A 141 0.03 6.64 15.17
C ILE A 141 0.34 8.06 15.66
N LYS A 142 0.47 9.04 14.77
CA LYS A 142 0.73 10.45 15.12
C LYS A 142 -0.36 11.00 16.04
N ASP A 143 -1.62 10.75 15.71
CA ASP A 143 -2.77 11.25 16.48
C ASP A 143 -2.83 10.64 17.89
N ARG A 144 -2.49 9.35 18.02
CA ARG A 144 -2.49 8.64 19.33
C ARG A 144 -1.26 8.94 20.19
N THR A 145 -0.10 9.21 19.60
CA THR A 145 1.18 9.22 20.35
C THR A 145 1.88 10.57 20.35
N LYS A 146 1.58 11.44 19.42
CA LYS A 146 2.31 12.69 19.14
C LYS A 146 3.80 12.50 18.80
N LEU A 147 4.25 11.28 18.45
CA LEU A 147 5.59 11.02 17.95
C LEU A 147 5.89 11.88 16.72
N SER A 148 7.15 12.18 16.47
CA SER A 148 7.57 12.75 15.18
C SER A 148 7.35 11.76 14.05
N TYR A 149 7.05 12.25 12.84
CA TYR A 149 6.98 11.38 11.66
C TYR A 149 8.31 10.67 11.39
N SER A 150 9.44 11.33 11.69
CA SER A 150 10.75 10.72 11.59
C SER A 150 10.87 9.43 12.42
N LEU A 151 10.34 9.43 13.66
CA LEU A 151 10.31 8.23 14.50
C LEU A 151 9.30 7.20 13.99
N ILE A 152 8.11 7.63 13.55
CA ILE A 152 7.08 6.74 13.00
C ILE A 152 7.64 5.99 11.79
N PHE A 153 8.28 6.70 10.85
CA PHE A 153 8.82 6.09 9.63
C PHE A 153 10.00 5.16 9.88
N SER A 154 10.80 5.45 10.91
CA SER A 154 11.99 4.64 11.19
C SER A 154 11.72 3.44 12.09
N LYS A 155 10.62 3.43 12.85
CA LYS A 155 10.40 2.41 13.89
C LYS A 155 9.04 1.71 13.85
N CYS A 156 7.99 2.38 13.37
CA CYS A 156 6.63 1.88 13.55
C CYS A 156 6.01 1.33 12.26
N ILE A 157 6.37 1.85 11.11
CA ILE A 157 5.76 1.44 9.84
C ILE A 157 6.76 0.81 8.89
N PHE A 158 6.36 -0.30 8.28
CA PHE A 158 7.16 -1.10 7.37
C PHE A 158 6.40 -1.32 6.07
N GLY A 159 7.07 -1.23 4.94
CA GLY A 159 6.45 -1.43 3.63
C GLY A 159 7.30 -2.28 2.72
N LEU A 160 6.65 -3.14 1.96
CA LEU A 160 7.27 -3.93 0.89
C LEU A 160 6.42 -3.82 -0.36
N ASP A 161 7.05 -3.61 -1.48
CA ASP A 161 6.41 -3.71 -2.79
C ASP A 161 7.40 -4.23 -3.83
N ILE A 162 6.93 -4.99 -4.80
CA ILE A 162 7.77 -5.53 -5.87
C ILE A 162 8.27 -4.43 -6.82
N GLN A 163 7.55 -3.30 -6.89
CA GLN A 163 7.85 -2.22 -7.83
C GLN A 163 8.65 -1.08 -7.18
N PRO A 164 9.86 -0.78 -7.68
CA PRO A 164 10.69 0.31 -7.14
C PRO A 164 9.99 1.69 -7.17
N TYR A 165 9.18 1.96 -8.22
CA TYR A 165 8.45 3.21 -8.32
C TYR A 165 7.36 3.34 -7.25
N SER A 166 6.72 2.23 -6.83
CA SER A 166 5.74 2.22 -5.73
C SER A 166 6.40 2.65 -4.43
N ILE A 167 7.56 2.10 -4.11
CA ILE A 167 8.35 2.47 -2.93
C ILE A 167 8.78 3.94 -2.99
N THR A 168 9.19 4.43 -4.16
CA THR A 168 9.54 5.84 -4.34
C THR A 168 8.33 6.75 -4.08
N ARG A 169 7.17 6.44 -4.64
CA ARG A 169 5.92 7.19 -4.42
C ARG A 169 5.47 7.16 -2.97
N THR A 170 5.61 6.01 -2.30
CA THR A 170 5.35 5.88 -0.86
C THR A 170 6.27 6.80 -0.06
N LYS A 171 7.57 6.84 -0.36
CA LYS A 171 8.53 7.78 0.28
C LYS A 171 8.16 9.24 0.04
N LEU A 172 7.74 9.59 -1.18
CA LEU A 172 7.28 10.94 -1.52
C LEU A 172 6.02 11.31 -0.73
N LEU A 173 5.02 10.42 -0.71
CA LEU A 173 3.76 10.63 0.01
C LEU A 173 3.99 10.86 1.51
N LEU A 174 4.79 10.02 2.15
CA LEU A 174 5.12 10.12 3.57
C LEU A 174 5.99 11.37 3.87
N SER A 175 6.91 11.73 2.97
CA SER A 175 7.69 12.98 3.12
C SER A 175 6.80 14.21 3.02
N LEU A 176 5.81 14.24 2.14
CA LEU A 176 4.83 15.31 2.03
C LEU A 176 3.92 15.37 3.26
N LEU A 177 3.55 14.21 3.82
CA LEU A 177 2.79 14.14 5.08
C LEU A 177 3.59 14.77 6.22
N ALA A 178 4.86 14.43 6.39
CA ALA A 178 5.72 15.03 7.41
C ALA A 178 5.89 16.54 7.20
N LEU A 179 6.13 16.96 5.95
CA LEU A 179 6.23 18.37 5.57
C LEU A 179 4.96 19.17 5.94
N SER A 180 3.77 18.59 5.70
CA SER A 180 2.48 19.24 6.04
C SER A 180 2.29 19.47 7.54
N HIS A 181 3.07 18.78 8.38
CA HIS A 181 3.09 18.92 9.83
C HIS A 181 4.36 19.63 10.34
N GLY A 182 5.09 20.31 9.46
CA GLY A 182 6.28 21.08 9.82
C GLY A 182 7.57 20.26 9.97
N GLU A 183 7.57 18.98 9.67
CA GLU A 183 8.77 18.13 9.71
C GLU A 183 9.47 18.10 8.33
N ASP A 184 10.28 19.11 8.04
CA ASP A 184 11.11 19.20 6.83
C ASP A 184 12.57 18.91 7.18
N ILE A 185 12.96 17.63 7.22
CA ILE A 185 14.33 17.21 7.52
C ILE A 185 15.07 16.72 6.26
N PRO A 186 16.41 16.77 6.22
CA PRO A 186 17.19 16.40 5.03
C PRO A 186 16.90 15.02 4.47
N GLN A 187 16.67 14.04 5.35
CA GLN A 187 16.38 12.65 4.97
C GLN A 187 15.63 11.94 6.09
N PHE A 188 14.57 11.22 5.74
CA PHE A 188 13.91 10.28 6.62
C PHE A 188 14.53 8.89 6.49
N ASN A 189 14.60 8.17 7.61
CA ASN A 189 14.97 6.75 7.62
C ASN A 189 13.68 5.92 7.49
N PHE A 190 13.37 5.48 6.28
CA PHE A 190 12.18 4.69 5.99
C PHE A 190 12.47 3.19 6.06
N GLN A 191 11.57 2.44 6.68
CA GLN A 191 11.56 0.97 6.61
C GLN A 191 10.72 0.51 5.40
N LEU A 192 11.12 0.94 4.22
CA LEU A 192 10.43 0.69 2.95
C LEU A 192 11.37 0.00 1.96
N TYR A 193 10.98 -1.20 1.53
CA TYR A 193 11.83 -2.11 0.77
C TYR A 193 11.21 -2.47 -0.57
N THR A 194 12.06 -2.66 -1.58
CA THR A 194 11.66 -3.24 -2.86
C THR A 194 11.99 -4.72 -2.83
N GLY A 195 10.99 -5.57 -3.10
CA GLY A 195 11.19 -7.01 -3.11
C GLY A 195 9.90 -7.79 -3.35
N ASP A 196 10.05 -9.07 -3.68
CA ASP A 196 8.93 -9.98 -3.86
C ASP A 196 8.55 -10.61 -2.52
N ALA A 197 7.33 -10.36 -2.05
CA ALA A 197 6.81 -10.89 -0.79
C ALA A 197 6.86 -12.43 -0.71
N LEU A 198 6.80 -13.13 -1.85
CA LEU A 198 6.90 -14.60 -1.90
C LEU A 198 8.29 -15.13 -1.47
N SER A 199 9.32 -14.30 -1.51
CA SER A 199 10.70 -14.69 -1.18
C SER A 199 11.40 -13.76 -0.18
N PHE A 200 10.76 -12.64 0.19
CA PHE A 200 11.36 -11.66 1.08
C PHE A 200 11.50 -12.20 2.51
N LYS A 201 12.65 -11.95 3.13
CA LYS A 201 13.00 -12.44 4.46
C LYS A 201 13.21 -11.28 5.41
N TRP A 202 12.23 -11.00 6.26
CA TRP A 202 12.26 -9.90 7.23
C TRP A 202 13.35 -10.08 8.30
N ASP A 203 13.61 -11.34 8.69
CA ASP A 203 14.68 -11.71 9.63
C ASP A 203 16.10 -11.42 9.15
N LYS A 204 16.28 -11.16 7.85
CA LYS A 204 17.57 -10.71 7.28
C LYS A 204 17.72 -9.18 7.25
N ILE A 205 16.66 -8.46 7.54
CA ILE A 205 16.59 -7.00 7.41
C ILE A 205 16.37 -6.34 8.78
N ILE A 206 15.62 -6.99 9.65
CA ILE A 206 15.28 -6.49 10.99
C ILE A 206 15.97 -7.37 12.01
N ASP A 207 16.85 -6.77 12.79
CA ASP A 207 17.53 -7.48 13.88
C ASP A 207 16.52 -7.99 14.91
N GLU A 208 16.71 -9.22 15.38
CA GLU A 208 15.84 -9.89 16.36
C GLU A 208 14.36 -9.91 15.94
N PHE A 209 14.08 -10.07 14.64
CA PHE A 209 12.71 -10.10 14.12
C PHE A 209 11.93 -11.28 14.65
N ILE A 210 10.85 -10.99 15.39
CA ILE A 210 9.91 -11.98 15.95
C ILE A 210 8.51 -11.87 15.32
N GLY A 211 8.34 -11.02 14.31
CA GLY A 211 7.07 -10.74 13.64
C GLY A 211 6.58 -9.32 13.84
N PHE A 212 5.56 -8.94 13.07
CA PHE A 212 4.87 -7.66 13.18
C PHE A 212 3.71 -7.75 14.17
N ASP A 213 3.39 -6.64 14.82
CA ASP A 213 2.21 -6.54 15.68
C ASP A 213 0.92 -6.46 14.87
N ALA A 214 1.00 -5.89 13.68
CA ALA A 214 -0.10 -5.90 12.71
C ALA A 214 0.43 -5.88 11.27
N ILE A 215 -0.30 -6.55 10.38
CA ILE A 215 -0.10 -6.45 8.94
C ILE A 215 -1.43 -6.05 8.32
N VAL A 216 -1.42 -5.00 7.51
CA VAL A 216 -2.60 -4.57 6.75
C VAL A 216 -2.28 -4.48 5.28
N GLY A 217 -3.28 -4.47 4.42
CA GLY A 217 -3.04 -4.26 3.00
C GLY A 217 -4.16 -4.74 2.09
N ASN A 218 -3.87 -4.62 0.81
CA ASN A 218 -4.68 -5.14 -0.28
C ASN A 218 -3.78 -6.00 -1.18
N PRO A 219 -3.67 -7.32 -0.92
CA PRO A 219 -2.84 -8.23 -1.70
C PRO A 219 -3.14 -8.19 -3.20
N PRO A 220 -2.16 -8.49 -4.08
CA PRO A 220 -2.31 -8.38 -5.52
C PRO A 220 -3.32 -9.36 -6.13
N TYR A 221 -4.29 -8.87 -6.96
CA TYR A 221 -5.32 -9.68 -7.60
C TYR A 221 -4.87 -10.15 -9.00
N VAL A 222 -3.93 -11.10 -9.04
CA VAL A 222 -3.45 -11.70 -10.29
C VAL A 222 -3.95 -13.13 -10.39
N ARG A 223 -4.69 -13.43 -11.45
CA ARG A 223 -5.14 -14.80 -11.73
C ARG A 223 -3.96 -15.66 -12.16
N TYR A 224 -3.93 -16.93 -11.79
CA TYR A 224 -2.85 -17.87 -12.08
C TYR A 224 -2.38 -17.83 -13.55
N ARG A 225 -3.30 -17.75 -14.50
CA ARG A 225 -2.97 -17.70 -15.94
C ARG A 225 -2.14 -16.47 -16.35
N ASN A 226 -2.18 -15.40 -15.55
CA ASN A 226 -1.46 -14.14 -15.80
C ASN A 226 -0.18 -14.03 -14.97
N ILE A 227 0.11 -15.04 -14.14
CA ILE A 227 1.34 -15.09 -13.32
C ILE A 227 2.47 -15.61 -14.23
N ASN A 228 3.61 -14.94 -14.18
CA ASN A 228 4.81 -15.35 -14.91
C ASN A 228 5.43 -16.64 -14.30
N GLU A 229 6.29 -17.31 -15.05
CA GLU A 229 6.85 -18.63 -14.64
C GLU A 229 7.74 -18.52 -13.40
N SER A 230 8.52 -17.44 -13.25
CA SER A 230 9.37 -17.26 -12.07
C SER A 230 8.53 -17.14 -10.79
N THR A 231 7.45 -16.38 -10.81
CA THR A 231 6.51 -16.27 -9.70
C THR A 231 5.78 -17.61 -9.44
N LYS A 232 5.41 -18.38 -10.49
CA LYS A 232 4.80 -19.70 -10.31
C LYS A 232 5.74 -20.69 -9.60
N ILE A 233 7.04 -20.58 -9.82
CA ILE A 233 8.04 -21.39 -9.09
C ILE A 233 8.02 -21.01 -7.60
N LEU A 234 8.00 -19.72 -7.27
CA LEU A 234 7.95 -19.25 -5.89
C LEU A 234 6.66 -19.65 -5.17
N LEU A 235 5.52 -19.70 -5.87
CA LEU A 235 4.25 -20.15 -5.31
C LEU A 235 4.32 -21.57 -4.73
N LYS A 236 5.11 -22.47 -5.34
CA LYS A 236 5.26 -23.86 -4.88
C LYS A 236 5.90 -24.00 -3.51
N ASN A 237 6.56 -22.97 -3.02
CA ASN A 237 7.18 -22.94 -1.68
C ASN A 237 6.16 -22.69 -0.55
N TRP A 238 4.89 -22.36 -0.90
CA TRP A 238 3.85 -22.03 0.05
C TRP A 238 2.80 -23.13 0.13
N ASP A 239 2.49 -23.63 1.33
CA ASP A 239 1.54 -24.72 1.55
C ASP A 239 0.16 -24.42 0.96
N THR A 240 -0.23 -23.14 1.00
CA THR A 240 -1.50 -22.68 0.45
C THR A 240 -1.56 -22.70 -1.08
N CYS A 241 -0.41 -22.96 -1.76
CA CYS A 241 -0.25 -22.86 -3.21
C CYS A 241 0.44 -24.05 -3.88
N ASN A 242 0.89 -25.04 -3.12
CA ASN A 242 1.71 -26.14 -3.64
C ASN A 242 0.94 -27.09 -4.59
N ILE A 243 -0.39 -27.00 -4.66
CA ILE A 243 -1.25 -27.80 -5.54
C ILE A 243 -2.29 -26.90 -6.20
N GLY A 244 -2.47 -27.05 -7.52
CA GLY A 244 -3.52 -26.39 -8.29
C GLY A 244 -3.12 -25.08 -8.95
N LEU A 245 -4.10 -24.33 -9.43
CA LEU A 245 -3.95 -23.07 -10.16
C LEU A 245 -4.30 -21.90 -9.23
N THR A 246 -3.39 -21.55 -8.34
CA THR A 246 -3.67 -20.62 -7.24
C THR A 246 -3.43 -19.18 -7.66
N ASP A 247 -4.42 -18.31 -7.44
CA ASP A 247 -4.32 -16.86 -7.66
C ASP A 247 -3.36 -16.21 -6.64
N LEU A 248 -2.67 -15.14 -7.04
CA LEU A 248 -1.55 -14.56 -6.30
C LEU A 248 -1.90 -14.04 -4.90
N TYR A 249 -3.14 -13.62 -4.64
CA TYR A 249 -3.54 -13.14 -3.31
C TYR A 249 -3.56 -14.24 -2.22
N ILE A 250 -3.67 -15.51 -2.61
CA ILE A 250 -3.79 -16.66 -1.69
C ILE A 250 -2.57 -16.81 -0.76
N PRO A 251 -1.33 -16.87 -1.26
CA PRO A 251 -0.16 -17.03 -0.40
C PRO A 251 0.06 -15.84 0.54
N PHE A 252 -0.46 -14.65 0.21
CA PHE A 252 -0.32 -13.49 1.08
C PHE A 252 -0.97 -13.66 2.45
N PHE A 253 -1.99 -14.50 2.57
CA PHE A 253 -2.53 -14.89 3.87
C PHE A 253 -1.51 -15.67 4.70
N GLN A 254 -0.87 -16.69 4.12
CA GLN A 254 0.16 -17.46 4.81
C GLN A 254 1.37 -16.59 5.14
N ILE A 255 1.86 -15.79 4.17
CA ILE A 255 2.96 -14.85 4.37
C ILE A 255 2.63 -13.87 5.51
N GLY A 256 1.44 -13.29 5.50
CA GLY A 256 1.01 -12.35 6.52
C GLY A 256 0.97 -13.00 7.90
N ILE A 257 0.33 -14.15 8.04
CA ILE A 257 0.17 -14.86 9.31
C ILE A 257 1.53 -15.32 9.87
N GLU A 258 2.41 -15.85 9.03
CA GLU A 258 3.75 -16.31 9.45
C GLU A 258 4.71 -15.17 9.83
N ASN A 259 4.43 -13.95 9.40
CA ASN A 259 5.18 -12.76 9.78
C ASN A 259 4.51 -11.94 10.89
N LEU A 260 3.43 -12.43 11.50
CA LEU A 260 2.84 -11.84 12.69
C LEU A 260 3.43 -12.40 13.97
N LYS A 261 3.57 -11.55 14.98
CA LYS A 261 3.74 -11.98 16.37
C LYS A 261 2.54 -12.79 16.84
N ILE A 262 2.70 -13.55 17.91
CA ILE A 262 1.55 -14.11 18.67
C ILE A 262 0.68 -12.93 19.12
N ASN A 263 -0.64 -13.05 18.94
CA ASN A 263 -1.67 -12.02 19.13
C ASN A 263 -1.53 -10.83 18.17
N GLY A 264 -0.69 -10.92 17.14
CA GLY A 264 -0.66 -9.96 16.04
C GLY A 264 -1.90 -10.10 15.14
N ILE A 265 -2.25 -9.03 14.44
CA ILE A 265 -3.50 -8.97 13.67
C ILE A 265 -3.21 -8.70 12.19
N LEU A 266 -3.79 -9.55 11.32
CA LEU A 266 -3.83 -9.34 9.87
C LEU A 266 -5.15 -8.66 9.49
N GLY A 267 -5.07 -7.54 8.78
CA GLY A 267 -6.23 -6.82 8.23
C GLY A 267 -6.13 -6.66 6.71
N TYR A 268 -6.77 -7.54 5.95
CA TYR A 268 -6.75 -7.49 4.50
C TYR A 268 -8.11 -7.19 3.89
N ILE A 269 -8.11 -6.39 2.80
CA ILE A 269 -9.18 -6.46 1.81
C ILE A 269 -8.70 -7.36 0.67
N THR A 270 -9.53 -8.31 0.24
CA THR A 270 -9.13 -9.28 -0.77
C THR A 270 -10.34 -9.86 -1.51
N MET A 271 -10.10 -10.71 -2.51
CA MET A 271 -11.18 -11.43 -3.18
C MET A 271 -11.82 -12.47 -2.25
N ASN A 272 -13.15 -12.59 -2.29
CA ASN A 272 -13.90 -13.57 -1.50
C ASN A 272 -13.97 -14.96 -2.15
N THR A 273 -13.41 -15.12 -3.35
CA THR A 273 -13.48 -16.38 -4.11
C THR A 273 -12.87 -17.58 -3.39
N PHE A 274 -11.93 -17.37 -2.46
CA PHE A 274 -11.33 -18.44 -1.68
C PHE A 274 -12.34 -19.19 -0.78
N PHE A 275 -13.51 -18.61 -0.49
CA PHE A 275 -14.52 -19.28 0.34
C PHE A 275 -15.04 -20.57 -0.29
N LYS A 276 -15.23 -20.59 -1.60
CA LYS A 276 -15.90 -21.69 -2.31
C LYS A 276 -15.06 -22.31 -3.44
N SER A 277 -14.05 -21.60 -3.95
CA SER A 277 -13.26 -22.07 -5.09
C SER A 277 -12.40 -23.29 -4.73
N LEU A 278 -12.15 -24.16 -5.73
CA LEU A 278 -11.18 -25.24 -5.62
C LEU A 278 -9.77 -24.70 -5.34
N ASN A 279 -9.43 -23.57 -5.93
CA ASN A 279 -8.12 -22.92 -5.75
C ASN A 279 -7.91 -22.42 -4.30
N GLY A 280 -8.99 -22.09 -3.58
CA GLY A 280 -8.93 -21.68 -2.17
C GLY A 280 -8.89 -22.83 -1.17
N ARG A 281 -8.98 -24.10 -1.60
CA ARG A 281 -9.10 -25.25 -0.68
C ARG A 281 -7.91 -25.40 0.27
N LEU A 282 -6.68 -25.17 -0.21
CA LEU A 282 -5.47 -25.27 0.61
C LEU A 282 -5.39 -24.14 1.63
N LEU A 283 -5.81 -22.93 1.27
CA LEU A 283 -5.91 -21.82 2.22
C LEU A 283 -6.93 -22.14 3.33
N ARG A 284 -8.11 -22.69 3.00
CA ARG A 284 -9.10 -23.07 4.01
C ARG A 284 -8.57 -24.19 4.93
N LYS A 285 -7.84 -25.18 4.37
CA LYS A 285 -7.15 -26.21 5.14
C LYS A 285 -6.09 -25.61 6.07
N TYR A 286 -5.29 -24.66 5.57
CA TYR A 286 -4.29 -23.94 6.35
C TYR A 286 -4.93 -23.20 7.54
N PHE A 287 -6.02 -22.47 7.32
CA PHE A 287 -6.76 -21.80 8.39
C PHE A 287 -7.29 -22.78 9.45
N GLN A 288 -7.81 -23.93 9.03
CA GLN A 288 -8.29 -24.96 9.93
C GLN A 288 -7.15 -25.56 10.76
N GLN A 289 -6.02 -25.90 10.15
CA GLN A 289 -4.85 -26.47 10.83
C GLN A 289 -4.21 -25.51 11.85
N LYS A 290 -4.25 -24.23 11.58
CA LYS A 290 -3.73 -23.20 12.48
C LYS A 290 -4.76 -22.74 13.52
N ALA A 291 -5.96 -23.31 13.56
CA ALA A 291 -7.07 -22.90 14.43
C ALA A 291 -7.31 -21.37 14.42
N ILE A 292 -7.18 -20.77 13.24
CA ILE A 292 -7.21 -19.32 13.09
C ILE A 292 -8.60 -18.77 13.41
N LYS A 293 -8.64 -17.80 14.31
CA LYS A 293 -9.84 -16.99 14.56
C LYS A 293 -9.87 -15.82 13.57
N PHE A 294 -10.97 -15.70 12.82
CA PHE A 294 -11.12 -14.59 11.90
C PHE A 294 -12.54 -14.02 11.88
N LYS A 295 -12.59 -12.72 11.60
CA LYS A 295 -13.82 -11.99 11.29
C LYS A 295 -13.79 -11.64 9.81
N ILE A 296 -14.82 -12.05 9.08
CA ILE A 296 -14.98 -11.71 7.66
C ILE A 296 -16.15 -10.74 7.52
N ILE A 297 -15.93 -9.70 6.69
CA ILE A 297 -16.97 -8.82 6.21
C ILE A 297 -17.04 -9.02 4.70
N ASP A 298 -18.01 -9.83 4.28
CA ASP A 298 -18.22 -10.14 2.86
C ASP A 298 -19.13 -9.09 2.22
N PHE A 299 -18.67 -8.46 1.17
CA PHE A 299 -19.45 -7.50 0.40
C PHE A 299 -20.37 -8.17 -0.62
N GLY A 300 -20.35 -9.50 -0.72
CA GLY A 300 -21.19 -10.28 -1.62
C GLY A 300 -21.04 -9.85 -3.07
N SER A 301 -22.14 -9.47 -3.71
CA SER A 301 -22.17 -8.95 -5.08
C SER A 301 -21.91 -7.46 -5.19
N SER A 302 -21.77 -6.73 -4.08
CA SER A 302 -21.53 -5.29 -4.09
C SER A 302 -20.13 -4.98 -4.63
N GLN A 303 -20.07 -4.11 -5.62
CA GLN A 303 -18.81 -3.71 -6.25
C GLN A 303 -18.16 -2.57 -5.45
N ILE A 304 -17.19 -2.90 -4.62
CA ILE A 304 -16.39 -1.91 -3.89
C ILE A 304 -15.43 -1.19 -4.84
N PHE A 305 -14.89 -1.90 -5.82
CA PHE A 305 -13.95 -1.37 -6.80
C PHE A 305 -14.65 -1.08 -8.13
N LYS A 306 -14.91 0.20 -8.43
CA LYS A 306 -15.61 0.64 -9.65
C LYS A 306 -14.96 0.18 -10.98
N ALA A 307 -13.67 -0.18 -10.95
CA ALA A 307 -12.90 -0.51 -12.15
C ALA A 307 -12.80 -2.01 -12.47
N LYS A 308 -13.22 -2.89 -11.58
CA LYS A 308 -13.14 -4.36 -11.78
C LYS A 308 -14.36 -5.06 -11.17
N ASN A 309 -14.93 -6.01 -11.90
CA ASN A 309 -15.96 -6.93 -11.40
C ASN A 309 -15.28 -7.95 -10.45
N THR A 310 -14.92 -7.52 -9.26
CA THR A 310 -14.31 -8.38 -8.24
C THR A 310 -15.20 -8.38 -7.00
N TYR A 311 -15.58 -9.57 -6.58
CA TYR A 311 -16.25 -9.78 -5.30
C TYR A 311 -15.20 -9.81 -4.21
N THR A 312 -15.34 -8.95 -3.22
CA THR A 312 -14.33 -8.75 -2.20
C THR A 312 -14.88 -8.92 -0.78
N CYS A 313 -13.98 -9.16 0.14
CA CYS A 313 -14.25 -9.19 1.58
C CYS A 313 -13.11 -8.54 2.36
N ILE A 314 -13.40 -8.08 3.57
CA ILE A 314 -12.38 -7.73 4.55
C ILE A 314 -12.19 -8.94 5.47
N CYS A 315 -10.94 -9.33 5.66
CA CYS A 315 -10.53 -10.38 6.59
C CYS A 315 -9.72 -9.75 7.72
N LEU A 316 -10.18 -9.91 8.96
CA LEU A 316 -9.45 -9.58 10.18
C LEU A 316 -9.10 -10.89 10.87
N ILE A 317 -7.81 -11.21 10.93
CA ILE A 317 -7.29 -12.48 11.41
C ILE A 317 -6.35 -12.22 12.59
N GLU A 318 -6.55 -12.91 13.70
CA GLU A 318 -5.68 -12.88 14.87
C GLU A 318 -4.79 -14.12 14.89
N ASN A 319 -3.48 -13.93 14.99
CA ASN A 319 -2.50 -15.01 15.15
C ASN A 319 -2.49 -15.48 16.62
N THR A 320 -3.35 -16.43 16.95
CA THR A 320 -3.44 -16.96 18.32
C THR A 320 -2.43 -18.09 18.57
N ALA A 321 -1.87 -18.15 19.78
CA ALA A 321 -0.96 -19.23 20.19
C ALA A 321 -1.69 -20.59 20.38
N ASP A 322 -3.01 -20.59 20.46
CA ASP A 322 -3.80 -21.77 20.75
C ASP A 322 -3.99 -22.62 19.49
N SER A 323 -3.08 -23.54 19.27
CA SER A 323 -3.43 -24.77 18.54
C SER A 323 -4.40 -25.57 19.43
N TYR A 324 -5.69 -25.55 19.15
CA TYR A 324 -6.56 -26.55 19.73
C TYR A 324 -6.09 -27.93 19.22
N ILE A 325 -5.60 -28.73 20.15
CA ILE A 325 -5.39 -30.17 19.97
C ILE A 325 -6.75 -30.84 19.77
#